data_6fbea833d872025de7992b7fbc5145d0
#
_entry.id   6fbea833d872025de7992b7fbc5145d0
#
_cell.length_a   1.000
_cell.length_b   1.000
_cell.length_c   1.000
_cell.angle_alpha   90.00
_cell.angle_beta   90.00
_cell.angle_gamma   90.00
#
_symmetry.space_group_name_H-M   'P 1'
#
loop_
_entity.id
_entity.type
_entity.pdbx_description
1 polymer ?
#
loop_
_entity_poly.entity_id
_entity_poly.type
_entity_poly.pdbx_seq_one_letter_code
_entity_poly.pdbx_strand_id
1 'polypeptide(L)'
;EYLVVCRGIPLRLKNEVSKFSAEQLKQIPVIYRTTTGSVDTELALLTTANHSPLGWVSNPLFKRKKPDSLSLESVVKVSRLDGPTQETSMRLVDLAIVGEKAVYGRAYVDSGGPHKLGNQWMGAVAKRLEIDGFEVDMDHSPKLFNAGQRFDAPLFYFGWHSYHMQGPFARRDIRFPPGAMIFHIHSFSAQSLRTD
;
A
#
# COMPACT_ATOMS: atom_id res chain seq x y z
N GLU A 1 13.96 -7.05 12.25
CA GLU A 1 12.93 -6.63 13.23
C GLU A 1 11.74 -6.00 12.51
N TYR A 2 10.57 -6.05 13.16
CA TYR A 2 9.32 -5.51 12.65
C TYR A 2 8.77 -4.48 13.63
N LEU A 3 8.23 -3.39 13.12
CA LEU A 3 7.50 -2.38 13.88
C LEU A 3 6.04 -2.38 13.43
N VAL A 4 5.12 -2.55 14.36
CA VAL A 4 3.69 -2.47 14.08
C VAL A 4 3.13 -1.15 14.59
N VAL A 5 2.60 -0.34 13.68
CA VAL A 5 1.95 0.93 13.99
C VAL A 5 0.47 0.66 14.20
N CYS A 6 0.02 0.80 15.43
CA CYS A 6 -1.36 0.51 15.79
C CYS A 6 -2.31 1.69 15.50
N ARG A 7 -3.61 1.36 15.45
CA ARG A 7 -4.70 2.34 15.35
C ARG A 7 -4.54 3.46 16.39
N GLY A 8 -4.77 4.69 15.98
CA GLY A 8 -4.59 5.89 16.81
C GLY A 8 -3.31 6.68 16.50
N ILE A 9 -2.31 6.05 15.92
CA ILE A 9 -1.12 6.77 15.44
C ILE A 9 -1.45 7.51 14.14
N PRO A 10 -1.13 8.82 14.01
CA PRO A 10 -1.39 9.57 12.79
C PRO A 10 -0.80 8.92 11.54
N LEU A 11 -1.45 9.11 10.40
CA LEU A 11 -0.95 8.60 9.11
C LEU A 11 0.18 9.44 8.54
N ARG A 12 0.20 10.73 8.85
CA ARG A 12 1.21 11.66 8.35
C ARG A 12 1.71 12.61 9.43
N LEU A 13 2.92 13.09 9.22
CA LEU A 13 3.52 14.11 10.05
C LEU A 13 2.85 15.47 9.85
N LYS A 14 2.87 16.28 10.89
CA LYS A 14 2.51 17.71 10.79
C LYS A 14 3.56 18.44 9.95
N ASN A 15 3.10 19.41 9.16
CA ASN A 15 4.03 20.28 8.45
C ASN A 15 4.70 21.25 9.42
N GLU A 16 6.01 21.13 9.57
CA GLU A 16 6.85 21.94 10.45
C GLU A 16 8.02 22.58 9.69
N VAL A 17 7.83 22.88 8.42
CA VAL A 17 8.85 23.47 7.55
C VAL A 17 9.42 24.76 8.11
N SER A 18 8.68 25.51 8.92
CA SER A 18 9.13 26.72 9.59
C SER A 18 10.27 26.52 10.61
N LYS A 19 10.55 25.27 11.00
CA LYS A 19 11.69 24.94 11.88
C LYS A 19 13.03 24.87 11.14
N PHE A 20 13.03 24.95 9.82
CA PHE A 20 14.22 24.84 8.98
C PHE A 20 14.66 26.20 8.44
N SER A 21 15.98 26.40 8.31
CA SER A 21 16.54 27.64 7.80
C SER A 21 16.29 27.83 6.29
N ALA A 22 16.38 29.06 5.84
CA ALA A 22 16.27 29.38 4.43
C ALA A 22 17.34 28.67 3.58
N GLU A 23 18.54 28.48 4.13
CA GLU A 23 19.65 27.75 3.49
C GLU A 23 19.31 26.28 3.30
N GLN A 24 18.75 25.62 4.31
CA GLN A 24 18.30 24.24 4.21
C GLN A 24 17.19 24.09 3.16
N LEU A 25 16.24 25.02 3.14
CA LEU A 25 15.13 24.98 2.17
C LEU A 25 15.61 25.24 0.74
N LYS A 26 16.64 26.07 0.53
CA LYS A 26 17.18 26.30 -0.82
C LYS A 26 17.77 25.05 -1.48
N GLN A 27 18.27 24.11 -0.69
CA GLN A 27 18.86 22.86 -1.19
C GLN A 27 17.81 21.85 -1.68
N ILE A 28 16.53 22.09 -1.42
CA ILE A 28 15.43 21.17 -1.71
C ILE A 28 14.55 21.77 -2.80
N PRO A 29 14.18 21.00 -3.85
CA PRO A 29 13.21 21.44 -4.85
C PRO A 29 11.91 21.93 -4.21
N VAL A 30 11.34 22.99 -4.72
CA VAL A 30 10.17 23.67 -4.12
C VAL A 30 9.02 22.72 -3.79
N ILE A 31 8.74 21.76 -4.68
CA ILE A 31 7.66 20.79 -4.51
C ILE A 31 7.87 19.84 -3.34
N TYR A 32 9.11 19.69 -2.84
CA TYR A 32 9.47 18.83 -1.71
C TYR A 32 9.78 19.60 -0.42
N ARG A 33 9.60 20.93 -0.39
CA ARG A 33 9.84 21.76 0.80
C ARG A 33 8.72 21.57 1.82
N THR A 34 8.65 20.40 2.39
CA THR A 34 7.66 20.00 3.38
C THR A 34 8.23 18.95 4.32
N THR A 35 7.71 18.91 5.54
CA THR A 35 7.92 17.79 6.47
C THR A 35 6.71 16.85 6.53
N THR A 36 5.72 17.06 5.67
CA THR A 36 4.52 16.23 5.61
C THR A 36 4.83 14.91 4.92
N GLY A 37 5.37 13.98 5.67
CA GLY A 37 5.66 12.62 5.24
C GLY A 37 4.69 11.61 5.86
N SER A 38 4.76 10.36 5.40
CA SER A 38 4.08 9.24 6.05
C SER A 38 4.79 8.90 7.35
N VAL A 39 4.07 8.80 8.46
CA VAL A 39 4.64 8.34 9.75
C VAL A 39 5.30 6.97 9.59
N ASP A 40 4.68 6.07 8.85
CA ASP A 40 5.20 4.71 8.64
C ASP A 40 6.52 4.73 7.85
N THR A 41 6.65 5.62 6.86
CA THR A 41 7.90 5.81 6.12
C THR A 41 9.01 6.37 7.00
N GLU A 42 8.70 7.35 7.85
CA GLU A 42 9.67 7.93 8.78
C GLU A 42 10.14 6.89 9.81
N LEU A 43 9.21 6.07 10.32
CA LEU A 43 9.56 4.96 11.21
C LEU A 43 10.42 3.90 10.52
N ALA A 44 10.22 3.66 9.21
CA ALA A 44 11.06 2.76 8.45
C ALA A 44 12.52 3.26 8.35
N LEU A 45 12.75 4.56 8.46
CA LEU A 45 14.06 5.21 8.40
C LEU A 45 14.65 5.50 9.80
N LEU A 46 14.03 4.99 10.87
CA LEU A 46 14.40 5.28 12.25
C LEU A 46 15.88 5.00 12.57
N THR A 47 16.47 4.01 11.92
CA THR A 47 17.88 3.63 12.09
C THR A 47 18.82 4.33 11.11
N THR A 48 18.31 5.18 10.22
CA THR A 48 19.12 5.91 9.25
C THR A 48 19.81 7.10 9.93
N ALA A 49 21.13 7.08 9.96
CA ALA A 49 21.91 8.16 10.56
C ALA A 49 21.64 9.50 9.85
N ASN A 50 21.50 10.57 10.63
CA ASN A 50 21.29 11.95 10.15
C ASN A 50 20.04 12.11 9.25
N HIS A 51 19.05 11.23 9.39
CA HIS A 51 17.79 11.39 8.69
C HIS A 51 17.07 12.67 9.09
N SER A 52 16.50 13.38 8.12
CA SER A 52 15.67 14.56 8.30
C SER A 52 14.32 14.34 7.63
N PRO A 53 13.21 14.69 8.27
CA PRO A 53 11.88 14.59 7.67
C PRO A 53 11.63 15.68 6.60
N LEU A 54 12.58 16.59 6.37
CA LEU A 54 12.46 17.64 5.38
C LEU A 54 12.81 17.11 3.99
N GLY A 55 11.90 17.27 3.05
CA GLY A 55 12.13 16.93 1.65
C GLY A 55 11.82 15.49 1.30
N TRP A 56 12.74 14.84 0.63
CA TRP A 56 12.58 13.46 0.18
C TRP A 56 13.85 12.65 0.42
N VAL A 57 13.68 11.35 0.53
CA VAL A 57 14.79 10.40 0.70
C VAL A 57 14.71 9.36 -0.42
N SER A 58 15.85 9.03 -0.99
CA SER A 58 15.93 7.93 -1.96
C SER A 58 15.53 6.61 -1.31
N ASN A 59 14.63 5.86 -1.96
CA ASN A 59 14.25 4.55 -1.46
C ASN A 59 15.46 3.59 -1.51
N PRO A 60 15.97 3.15 -0.35
CA PRO A 60 17.14 2.27 -0.30
C PRO A 60 16.89 0.90 -0.92
N LEU A 61 15.62 0.52 -1.13
CA LEU A 61 15.20 -0.73 -1.74
C LEU A 61 15.04 -0.62 -3.27
N PHE A 62 15.11 0.59 -3.83
CA PHE A 62 14.86 0.80 -5.26
C PHE A 62 15.90 0.07 -6.12
N LYS A 63 15.43 -0.73 -7.09
CA LYS A 63 16.24 -1.55 -8.02
C LYS A 63 17.19 -2.55 -7.36
N ARG A 64 17.03 -2.91 -6.11
CA ARG A 64 17.81 -3.98 -5.50
C ARG A 64 17.36 -5.34 -6.04
N LYS A 65 18.33 -6.11 -6.57
CA LYS A 65 18.08 -7.42 -7.20
C LYS A 65 17.84 -8.55 -6.20
N LYS A 66 18.31 -8.38 -4.95
CA LYS A 66 18.19 -9.40 -3.89
C LYS A 66 17.69 -8.75 -2.60
N PRO A 67 16.43 -9.01 -2.20
CA PRO A 67 15.91 -8.54 -0.91
C PRO A 67 16.73 -9.02 0.29
N ASP A 68 17.30 -10.21 0.20
CA ASP A 68 18.05 -10.88 1.27
C ASP A 68 19.39 -10.20 1.58
N SER A 69 19.90 -9.34 0.69
CA SER A 69 21.12 -8.55 0.92
C SER A 69 20.88 -7.21 1.62
N LEU A 70 19.63 -6.95 2.02
CA LEU A 70 19.32 -5.80 2.86
C LEU A 70 19.83 -6.08 4.26
N SER A 71 20.89 -5.38 4.64
CA SER A 71 21.18 -5.29 6.06
C SER A 71 19.94 -4.65 6.70
N LEU A 72 19.35 -5.32 7.66
CA LEU A 72 18.21 -4.83 8.45
C LEU A 72 18.57 -3.53 9.22
N GLU A 73 19.84 -3.17 9.20
CA GLU A 73 20.41 -1.96 9.78
C GLU A 73 19.99 -0.67 9.08
N SER A 74 19.58 -0.74 7.81
CA SER A 74 19.26 0.45 7.03
C SER A 74 17.76 0.78 6.93
N VAL A 75 16.87 -0.18 7.15
CA VAL A 75 15.42 0.02 7.05
C VAL A 75 14.67 -0.88 8.02
N VAL A 76 13.87 -0.31 8.88
CA VAL A 76 12.93 -1.04 9.74
C VAL A 76 11.72 -1.47 8.91
N LYS A 77 11.28 -2.73 9.05
CA LYS A 77 10.05 -3.21 8.41
C LYS A 77 8.84 -2.70 9.21
N VAL A 78 8.12 -1.75 8.64
CA VAL A 78 6.96 -1.15 9.28
C VAL A 78 5.68 -1.67 8.64
N SER A 79 4.74 -2.08 9.47
CA SER A 79 3.38 -2.44 9.08
C SER A 79 2.38 -1.66 9.91
N ARG A 80 1.26 -1.30 9.33
CA ARG A 80 0.19 -0.62 10.05
C ARG A 80 -0.99 -1.56 10.27
N LEU A 81 -1.40 -1.66 11.54
CA LEU A 81 -2.61 -2.35 11.96
C LEU A 81 -3.67 -1.30 12.28
N ASP A 82 -4.48 -0.95 11.31
CA ASP A 82 -5.48 0.11 11.40
C ASP A 82 -6.79 -0.28 10.72
N GLY A 83 -7.85 0.43 11.05
CA GLY A 83 -9.19 0.21 10.52
C GLY A 83 -10.17 1.23 11.09
N PRO A 84 -11.42 1.26 10.61
CA PRO A 84 -12.46 2.15 11.14
C PRO A 84 -12.69 1.99 12.65
N THR A 85 -12.65 0.77 13.14
CA THR A 85 -12.80 0.45 14.58
C THR A 85 -11.64 -0.41 15.07
N GLN A 86 -11.51 -0.53 16.38
CA GLN A 86 -10.51 -1.41 17.00
C GLN A 86 -10.79 -2.88 16.65
N GLU A 87 -12.05 -3.28 16.67
CA GLU A 87 -12.48 -4.64 16.33
C GLU A 87 -12.10 -5.00 14.89
N THR A 88 -12.29 -4.06 13.96
CA THR A 88 -11.88 -4.25 12.56
C THR A 88 -10.36 -4.44 12.46
N SER A 89 -9.58 -3.65 13.19
CA SER A 89 -8.12 -3.78 13.21
C SER A 89 -7.67 -5.12 13.78
N MET A 90 -8.26 -5.56 14.90
CA MET A 90 -7.95 -6.88 15.48
C MET A 90 -8.34 -8.03 14.56
N ARG A 91 -9.49 -7.91 13.89
CA ARG A 91 -9.95 -8.92 12.93
C ARG A 91 -8.98 -9.14 11.76
N LEU A 92 -8.18 -8.14 11.37
CA LEU A 92 -7.14 -8.35 10.37
C LEU A 92 -6.11 -9.39 10.82
N VAL A 93 -5.75 -9.39 12.11
CA VAL A 93 -4.83 -10.38 12.69
C VAL A 93 -5.47 -11.77 12.67
N ASP A 94 -6.72 -11.89 13.14
CA ASP A 94 -7.43 -13.15 13.17
C ASP A 94 -7.57 -13.77 11.77
N LEU A 95 -7.93 -12.95 10.78
CA LEU A 95 -8.06 -13.38 9.38
C LEU A 95 -6.72 -13.78 8.78
N ALA A 96 -5.63 -13.12 9.14
CA ALA A 96 -4.29 -13.50 8.69
C ALA A 96 -3.89 -14.86 9.27
N ILE A 97 -4.11 -15.09 10.56
CA ILE A 97 -3.82 -16.38 11.23
C ILE A 97 -4.64 -17.54 10.61
N VAL A 98 -5.90 -17.27 10.27
CA VAL A 98 -6.73 -18.28 9.57
C VAL A 98 -6.19 -18.52 8.17
N GLY A 99 -5.80 -17.47 7.46
CA GLY A 99 -5.23 -17.54 6.10
C GLY A 99 -3.90 -18.30 6.05
N GLU A 100 -3.08 -18.27 7.10
CA GLU A 100 -1.83 -19.04 7.16
C GLU A 100 -2.03 -20.56 7.06
N LYS A 101 -3.20 -21.06 7.48
CA LYS A 101 -3.51 -22.49 7.44
C LYS A 101 -3.88 -22.98 6.04
N ALA A 102 -4.59 -22.17 5.30
CA ALA A 102 -4.96 -22.44 3.92
C ALA A 102 -5.47 -21.14 3.27
N VAL A 103 -4.99 -20.85 2.07
CA VAL A 103 -5.53 -19.78 1.23
C VAL A 103 -6.29 -20.38 0.06
N TYR A 104 -7.45 -19.83 -0.25
CA TYR A 104 -8.24 -20.21 -1.40
C TYR A 104 -8.90 -18.98 -1.99
N GLY A 105 -9.09 -18.96 -3.29
CA GLY A 105 -9.76 -17.88 -3.99
C GLY A 105 -9.10 -17.54 -5.31
N ARG A 106 -9.55 -16.45 -5.88
CA ARG A 106 -9.16 -15.98 -7.20
C ARG A 106 -8.36 -14.70 -7.09
N ALA A 107 -7.61 -14.40 -8.13
CA ALA A 107 -6.92 -13.13 -8.29
C ALA A 107 -7.66 -12.26 -9.33
N TYR A 108 -7.81 -11.01 -9.02
CA TYR A 108 -8.41 -9.99 -9.90
C TYR A 108 -7.40 -8.88 -10.13
N VAL A 109 -7.08 -8.61 -11.39
CA VAL A 109 -6.06 -7.63 -11.76
C VAL A 109 -6.66 -6.61 -12.73
N ASP A 110 -6.79 -5.38 -12.26
CA ASP A 110 -7.34 -4.26 -13.00
C ASP A 110 -6.20 -3.37 -13.52
N SER A 111 -5.77 -3.59 -14.78
CA SER A 111 -4.52 -3.04 -15.32
C SER A 111 -4.70 -1.87 -16.28
N GLY A 112 -5.93 -1.44 -16.56
CA GLY A 112 -6.23 -0.41 -17.56
C GLY A 112 -5.92 1.04 -17.14
N GLY A 113 -5.11 1.27 -16.12
CA GLY A 113 -4.85 2.58 -15.57
C GLY A 113 -3.96 3.49 -16.42
N PRO A 114 -3.79 4.76 -15.99
CA PRO A 114 -3.24 5.84 -16.82
C PRO A 114 -1.73 5.74 -17.06
N HIS A 115 -1.00 4.92 -16.30
CA HIS A 115 0.45 4.86 -16.38
C HIS A 115 0.94 3.50 -16.90
N LYS A 116 1.60 3.49 -18.05
CA LYS A 116 2.11 2.29 -18.72
C LYS A 116 2.96 1.42 -17.80
N LEU A 117 3.83 2.01 -16.98
CA LEU A 117 4.69 1.26 -16.06
C LEU A 117 3.87 0.51 -14.99
N GLY A 118 2.84 1.14 -14.44
CA GLY A 118 1.93 0.50 -13.50
C GLY A 118 1.19 -0.68 -14.12
N ASN A 119 0.72 -0.53 -15.37
CA ASN A 119 0.09 -1.62 -16.09
C ASN A 119 1.08 -2.78 -16.35
N GLN A 120 2.35 -2.50 -16.59
CA GLN A 120 3.39 -3.53 -16.70
C GLN A 120 3.61 -4.28 -15.38
N TRP A 121 3.58 -3.58 -14.25
CA TRP A 121 3.65 -4.22 -12.92
C TRP A 121 2.45 -5.14 -12.68
N MET A 122 1.24 -4.67 -13.01
CA MET A 122 0.03 -5.49 -12.92
C MET A 122 0.13 -6.77 -13.77
N GLY A 123 0.60 -6.65 -15.01
CA GLY A 123 0.83 -7.82 -15.88
C GLY A 123 1.87 -8.79 -15.31
N ALA A 124 2.94 -8.28 -14.69
CA ALA A 124 3.94 -9.13 -14.04
C ALA A 124 3.37 -9.86 -12.80
N VAL A 125 2.52 -9.19 -12.02
CA VAL A 125 1.81 -9.79 -10.88
C VAL A 125 0.87 -10.88 -11.35
N ALA A 126 0.03 -10.60 -12.38
CA ALA A 126 -0.90 -11.57 -12.95
C ALA A 126 -0.16 -12.84 -13.37
N LYS A 127 0.89 -12.69 -14.17
CA LYS A 127 1.72 -13.82 -14.62
C LYS A 127 2.34 -14.60 -13.45
N ARG A 128 2.75 -13.93 -12.39
CA ARG A 128 3.31 -14.60 -11.22
C ARG A 128 2.25 -15.44 -10.51
N LEU A 129 1.06 -14.89 -10.31
CA LEU A 129 -0.06 -15.58 -9.66
C LEU A 129 -0.51 -16.80 -10.46
N GLU A 130 -0.54 -16.71 -11.80
CA GLU A 130 -0.82 -17.87 -12.67
C GLU A 130 0.23 -18.98 -12.51
N ILE A 131 1.53 -18.62 -12.44
CA ILE A 131 2.62 -19.58 -12.21
C ILE A 131 2.47 -20.26 -10.84
N ASP A 132 2.02 -19.51 -9.83
CA ASP A 132 1.79 -20.01 -8.47
C ASP A 132 0.47 -20.79 -8.34
N GLY A 133 -0.28 -20.97 -9.45
CA GLY A 133 -1.48 -21.83 -9.55
C GLY A 133 -2.81 -21.14 -9.22
N PHE A 134 -2.83 -19.81 -9.13
CA PHE A 134 -4.08 -19.08 -8.94
C PHE A 134 -4.80 -18.83 -10.25
N GLU A 135 -6.12 -18.88 -10.23
CA GLU A 135 -6.94 -18.40 -11.33
C GLU A 135 -6.94 -16.87 -11.32
N VAL A 136 -6.56 -16.27 -12.46
CA VAL A 136 -6.44 -14.82 -12.60
C VAL A 136 -7.46 -14.28 -13.59
N ASP A 137 -8.31 -13.36 -13.15
CA ASP A 137 -9.15 -12.53 -14.00
C ASP A 137 -8.46 -11.18 -14.20
N MET A 138 -7.99 -10.92 -15.43
CA MET A 138 -7.29 -9.68 -15.75
C MET A 138 -8.11 -8.80 -16.69
N ASP A 139 -8.31 -7.54 -16.31
CA ASP A 139 -8.92 -6.51 -17.16
C ASP A 139 -7.86 -5.50 -17.62
N HIS A 140 -7.89 -5.21 -18.91
CA HIS A 140 -7.06 -4.18 -19.57
C HIS A 140 -7.86 -2.95 -19.96
N SER A 141 -9.14 -2.90 -19.63
CA SER A 141 -10.02 -1.76 -19.89
C SER A 141 -9.52 -0.52 -19.16
N PRO A 142 -9.62 0.68 -19.76
CA PRO A 142 -9.36 1.93 -19.04
C PRO A 142 -10.43 2.25 -17.99
N LYS A 143 -11.50 1.47 -17.94
CA LYS A 143 -12.54 1.53 -16.92
C LYS A 143 -12.28 0.46 -15.89
N LEU A 144 -12.48 0.78 -14.62
CA LEU A 144 -12.42 -0.19 -13.54
C LEU A 144 -13.45 -1.31 -13.74
N PHE A 145 -13.22 -2.47 -13.13
CA PHE A 145 -14.19 -3.55 -13.07
C PHE A 145 -15.59 -3.01 -12.75
N ASN A 146 -16.58 -3.38 -13.57
CA ASN A 146 -17.95 -2.95 -13.32
C ASN A 146 -18.60 -3.74 -12.18
N ALA A 147 -19.70 -3.22 -11.62
CA ALA A 147 -20.37 -3.86 -10.49
C ALA A 147 -20.94 -5.26 -10.80
N GLY A 148 -21.24 -5.53 -12.07
CA GLY A 148 -21.71 -6.83 -12.53
C GLY A 148 -20.59 -7.84 -12.84
N GLN A 149 -19.33 -7.40 -12.78
CA GLN A 149 -18.18 -8.27 -13.00
C GLN A 149 -18.18 -9.44 -12.01
N ARG A 150 -17.77 -10.61 -12.46
CA ARG A 150 -17.48 -11.72 -11.57
C ARG A 150 -16.45 -11.27 -10.54
N PHE A 151 -16.69 -11.54 -9.27
CA PHE A 151 -15.81 -11.18 -8.18
C PHE A 151 -16.03 -12.12 -7.01
N ASP A 152 -16.02 -13.41 -7.29
CA ASP A 152 -16.22 -14.48 -6.31
C ASP A 152 -14.89 -14.85 -5.65
N ALA A 153 -14.93 -15.09 -4.36
CA ALA A 153 -13.78 -15.45 -3.52
C ALA A 153 -12.51 -14.62 -3.82
N PRO A 154 -12.55 -13.29 -3.79
CA PRO A 154 -11.43 -12.44 -4.15
C PRO A 154 -10.32 -12.55 -3.09
N LEU A 155 -9.37 -13.45 -3.32
CA LEU A 155 -8.19 -13.61 -2.47
C LEU A 155 -7.18 -12.51 -2.73
N PHE A 156 -6.95 -12.19 -4.01
CA PHE A 156 -6.06 -11.12 -4.41
C PHE A 156 -6.79 -10.11 -5.28
N TYR A 157 -6.57 -8.84 -5.01
CA TYR A 157 -6.92 -7.78 -5.92
C TYR A 157 -5.75 -6.82 -6.09
N PHE A 158 -5.38 -6.57 -7.34
CA PHE A 158 -4.38 -5.57 -7.70
C PHE A 158 -5.00 -4.62 -8.73
N GLY A 159 -4.99 -3.34 -8.44
CA GLY A 159 -5.63 -2.42 -9.36
C GLY A 159 -5.27 -0.95 -9.14
N TRP A 160 -5.83 -0.13 -10.00
CA TRP A 160 -5.76 1.32 -9.89
C TRP A 160 -6.81 1.83 -8.91
N HIS A 161 -6.50 2.96 -8.28
CA HIS A 161 -7.46 3.62 -7.39
C HIS A 161 -8.65 4.21 -8.16
N SER A 162 -9.71 4.44 -7.43
CA SER A 162 -10.86 5.24 -7.83
C SER A 162 -11.14 6.30 -6.78
N TYR A 163 -11.68 7.45 -7.19
CA TYR A 163 -12.07 8.52 -6.26
C TYR A 163 -13.27 8.14 -5.38
N HIS A 164 -14.04 7.14 -5.80
CA HIS A 164 -15.20 6.65 -5.06
C HIS A 164 -15.19 5.14 -5.04
N MET A 165 -15.81 4.55 -4.02
CA MET A 165 -16.05 3.11 -3.98
C MET A 165 -17.01 2.74 -5.12
N GLN A 166 -16.53 1.93 -6.07
CA GLN A 166 -17.28 1.55 -7.25
C GLN A 166 -16.90 0.14 -7.71
N GLY A 167 -17.51 -0.31 -8.82
CA GLY A 167 -17.31 -1.64 -9.33
C GLY A 167 -17.76 -2.71 -8.33
N PRO A 168 -17.11 -3.87 -8.29
CA PRO A 168 -17.46 -4.94 -7.35
C PRO A 168 -17.41 -4.51 -5.89
N PHE A 169 -16.53 -3.58 -5.52
CA PHE A 169 -16.38 -3.10 -4.14
C PHE A 169 -17.60 -2.31 -3.63
N ALA A 170 -18.43 -1.77 -4.53
CA ALA A 170 -19.69 -1.12 -4.15
C ALA A 170 -20.80 -2.12 -3.78
N ARG A 171 -20.61 -3.39 -4.04
CA ARG A 171 -21.57 -4.46 -3.73
C ARG A 171 -21.51 -4.81 -2.25
N ARG A 172 -22.66 -5.13 -1.66
CA ARG A 172 -22.77 -5.54 -0.26
C ARG A 172 -22.59 -7.04 -0.02
N ASP A 173 -22.66 -7.83 -1.07
CA ASP A 173 -22.57 -9.30 -1.03
C ASP A 173 -21.14 -9.83 -1.18
N ILE A 174 -20.17 -8.96 -1.49
CA ILE A 174 -18.77 -9.35 -1.59
C ILE A 174 -18.27 -9.85 -0.23
N ARG A 175 -17.60 -10.99 -0.26
CA ARG A 175 -16.93 -11.59 0.89
C ARG A 175 -15.49 -11.93 0.51
N PHE A 176 -14.56 -11.40 1.27
CA PHE A 176 -13.14 -11.70 1.14
C PHE A 176 -12.81 -12.94 1.96
N PRO A 177 -12.15 -13.94 1.38
CA PRO A 177 -11.67 -15.08 2.16
C PRO A 177 -10.59 -14.64 3.17
N PRO A 178 -10.36 -15.43 4.23
CA PRO A 178 -9.23 -15.19 5.13
C PRO A 178 -7.91 -15.15 4.37
N GLY A 179 -7.02 -14.23 4.75
CA GLY A 179 -5.75 -14.02 4.06
C GLY A 179 -5.84 -13.18 2.78
N ALA A 180 -7.01 -12.64 2.43
CA ALA A 180 -7.17 -11.81 1.25
C ALA A 180 -6.27 -10.56 1.31
N MET A 181 -5.69 -10.20 0.15
CA MET A 181 -4.82 -9.05 -0.03
C MET A 181 -5.35 -8.13 -1.12
N ILE A 182 -5.42 -6.85 -0.80
CA ILE A 182 -5.82 -5.80 -1.74
C ILE A 182 -4.66 -4.82 -1.92
N PHE A 183 -4.30 -4.54 -3.15
CA PHE A 183 -3.28 -3.56 -3.50
C PHE A 183 -3.80 -2.56 -4.52
N HIS A 184 -3.70 -1.28 -4.20
CA HIS A 184 -4.03 -0.18 -5.11
C HIS A 184 -2.79 0.64 -5.45
N ILE A 185 -2.59 0.93 -6.74
CA ILE A 185 -1.67 1.99 -7.16
C ILE A 185 -2.41 3.32 -6.99
N HIS A 186 -2.01 4.09 -6.00
CA HIS A 186 -2.64 5.37 -5.67
C HIS A 186 -1.66 6.33 -5.00
N SER A 187 -1.68 7.58 -5.45
CA SER A 187 -1.10 8.71 -4.70
C SER A 187 -2.10 9.14 -3.63
N PHE A 188 -1.62 9.54 -2.46
CA PHE A 188 -2.47 10.05 -1.37
C PHE A 188 -3.47 9.04 -0.78
N SER A 189 -3.28 7.74 -0.99
CA SER A 189 -4.22 6.70 -0.55
C SER A 189 -4.51 6.68 0.95
N ALA A 190 -3.61 7.17 1.76
CA ALA A 190 -3.73 7.17 3.21
C ALA A 190 -4.14 8.52 3.82
N GLN A 191 -4.61 9.47 3.02
CA GLN A 191 -5.04 10.77 3.55
C GLN A 191 -6.32 10.68 4.38
N SER A 192 -7.15 9.69 4.13
CA SER A 192 -8.47 9.55 4.74
C SER A 192 -8.84 8.09 4.95
N LEU A 193 -8.04 7.37 5.75
CA LEU A 193 -8.44 6.03 6.24
C LEU A 193 -9.63 6.10 7.21
N ARG A 194 -9.90 7.27 7.73
CA ARG A 194 -11.05 7.58 8.58
C ARG A 194 -11.67 8.88 8.12
N THR A 195 -12.96 8.84 7.93
CA THR A 195 -13.79 10.04 7.91
C THR A 195 -14.25 10.26 9.33
N ASP A 196 -13.76 11.29 9.94
CA ASP A 196 -14.32 11.79 11.21
C ASP A 196 -15.67 12.43 10.93
#